data_10e8060be73ff14840ea2eab1cfc9181
#
_entry.id   10e8060be73ff14840ea2eab1cfc9181
#
_cell.length_a   1.000
_cell.length_b   1.000
_cell.length_c   1.000
_cell.angle_alpha   90.00
_cell.angle_beta   90.00
_cell.angle_gamma   90.00
#
_symmetry.space_group_name_H-M   'P 1'
#
loop_
_entity.id
_entity.type
_entity.pdbx_description
1 polymer ?
#
loop_
_entity_poly.entity_id
_entity_poly.type
_entity_poly.pdbx_seq_one_letter_code
_entity_poly.pdbx_strand_id
1 'polypeptide(L)'
;MSERNLPGGEMSSLILDFFWLADCSGSMNGEKIQTLNYAIRQTIPDMRKEADDNPNASIMVRAVKFSDGAAWHVPTATAIEDFNWTDLTAGGVTAMGMALELVAGELRQFPTDTKRLPPVLVLLTDGQPTDDFKKGLDELLLTPWGKKAVRIAIAIGKDTDLDVLEQFTGNRELVLEAKNPQLLVKFIKWASTVVKNVSAPMVGDAAGGGIDVNTIPTAAADDDEIW
;
A
#
# COMPACT_ATOMS: atom_id res chain seq x y z
N MET A 1 43.57 27.55 20.30
CA MET A 1 42.31 26.87 20.63
C MET A 1 41.84 26.18 19.37
N SER A 2 41.95 24.86 19.35
CA SER A 2 41.63 24.06 18.15
C SER A 2 40.16 23.67 18.21
N GLU A 3 39.35 24.21 17.30
CA GLU A 3 37.96 23.79 17.12
C GLU A 3 37.96 22.34 16.62
N ARG A 4 37.47 21.41 17.42
CA ARG A 4 37.20 20.05 16.98
C ARG A 4 35.95 20.07 16.12
N ASN A 5 36.16 20.02 14.82
CA ASN A 5 35.12 19.69 13.84
C ASN A 5 34.68 18.26 14.16
N LEU A 6 33.54 18.10 14.80
CA LEU A 6 32.85 16.81 14.92
C LEU A 6 32.34 16.46 13.54
N PRO A 7 32.66 15.30 12.97
CA PRO A 7 32.05 14.87 11.72
C PRO A 7 30.56 14.68 11.99
N GLY A 8 29.73 15.58 11.46
CA GLY A 8 28.30 15.34 11.33
C GLY A 8 28.13 14.18 10.38
N GLY A 9 28.01 12.96 10.91
CA GLY A 9 27.61 11.82 10.12
C GLY A 9 26.20 12.12 9.59
N GLU A 10 26.03 12.09 8.28
CA GLU A 10 24.70 12.07 7.66
C GLU A 10 23.92 10.92 8.31
N MET A 11 22.89 11.26 9.06
CA MET A 11 21.96 10.27 9.60
C MET A 11 21.29 9.63 8.39
N SER A 12 21.76 8.45 7.98
CA SER A 12 21.17 7.76 6.85
C SER A 12 19.74 7.38 7.24
N SER A 13 18.77 8.02 6.60
CA SER A 13 17.36 7.74 6.80
C SER A 13 17.03 6.28 6.44
N LEU A 14 16.08 5.68 7.15
CA LEU A 14 15.49 4.41 6.79
C LEU A 14 14.65 4.58 5.52
N ILE A 15 14.55 3.55 4.69
CA ILE A 15 13.70 3.58 3.50
C ILE A 15 12.43 2.79 3.79
N LEU A 16 11.27 3.41 3.60
CA LEU A 16 9.98 2.77 3.61
C LEU A 16 9.44 2.69 2.18
N ASP A 17 9.33 1.49 1.64
CA ASP A 17 8.73 1.27 0.33
C ASP A 17 7.23 1.08 0.47
N PHE A 18 6.45 1.90 -0.24
CA PHE A 18 5.00 1.88 -0.25
C PHE A 18 4.48 1.53 -1.66
N PHE A 19 3.64 0.50 -1.74
CA PHE A 19 3.11 -0.01 -3.01
C PHE A 19 1.59 0.10 -3.05
N TRP A 20 1.06 0.80 -4.04
CA TRP A 20 -0.33 0.68 -4.46
C TRP A 20 -0.46 -0.48 -5.45
N LEU A 21 -1.40 -1.41 -5.21
CA LEU A 21 -1.80 -2.45 -6.14
C LEU A 21 -3.26 -2.19 -6.51
N ALA A 22 -3.47 -1.54 -7.65
CA ALA A 22 -4.76 -1.00 -8.03
C ALA A 22 -5.43 -1.85 -9.12
N ASP A 23 -6.60 -2.35 -8.80
CA ASP A 23 -7.49 -3.00 -9.75
C ASP A 23 -8.01 -1.99 -10.79
N CYS A 24 -7.81 -2.33 -12.05
CA CYS A 24 -8.31 -1.59 -13.21
C CYS A 24 -9.21 -2.47 -14.08
N SER A 25 -9.81 -3.52 -13.53
CA SER A 25 -10.75 -4.40 -14.24
C SER A 25 -12.03 -3.68 -14.68
N GLY A 26 -12.81 -4.33 -15.52
CA GLY A 26 -14.03 -3.75 -16.07
C GLY A 26 -15.08 -3.41 -15.02
N SER A 27 -15.13 -4.14 -13.89
CA SER A 27 -16.04 -3.90 -12.76
C SER A 27 -15.74 -2.59 -12.03
N MET A 28 -14.48 -2.12 -12.09
CA MET A 28 -14.06 -0.82 -11.54
C MET A 28 -14.55 0.38 -12.37
N ASN A 29 -15.17 0.15 -13.54
CA ASN A 29 -15.55 1.24 -14.43
C ASN A 29 -16.56 2.19 -13.78
N GLY A 30 -16.53 3.47 -14.18
CA GLY A 30 -17.42 4.51 -13.67
C GLY A 30 -16.94 5.13 -12.36
N GLU A 31 -17.79 5.18 -11.35
CA GLU A 31 -17.55 5.90 -10.10
C GLU A 31 -16.41 5.29 -9.26
N LYS A 32 -16.28 3.95 -9.25
CA LYS A 32 -15.25 3.26 -8.47
C LYS A 32 -13.83 3.70 -8.85
N ILE A 33 -13.47 3.62 -10.14
CA ILE A 33 -12.13 4.01 -10.60
C ILE A 33 -11.89 5.52 -10.44
N GLN A 34 -12.92 6.34 -10.62
CA GLN A 34 -12.83 7.80 -10.42
C GLN A 34 -12.56 8.12 -8.95
N THR A 35 -13.30 7.48 -8.04
CA THR A 35 -13.12 7.67 -6.59
C THR A 35 -11.76 7.14 -6.12
N LEU A 36 -11.29 6.00 -6.65
CA LEU A 36 -9.95 5.47 -6.37
C LEU A 36 -8.87 6.49 -6.77
N ASN A 37 -8.92 7.00 -8.00
CA ASN A 37 -7.99 8.01 -8.49
C ASN A 37 -8.02 9.27 -7.63
N TYR A 38 -9.21 9.76 -7.30
CA TYR A 38 -9.39 10.93 -6.44
C TYR A 38 -8.79 10.68 -5.05
N ALA A 39 -9.11 9.55 -4.43
CA ALA A 39 -8.67 9.22 -3.08
C ALA A 39 -7.14 9.12 -2.99
N ILE A 40 -6.49 8.44 -3.94
CA ILE A 40 -5.02 8.37 -3.96
C ILE A 40 -4.42 9.77 -4.09
N ARG A 41 -4.92 10.62 -4.99
CA ARG A 41 -4.44 12.01 -5.10
C ARG A 41 -4.60 12.79 -3.80
N GLN A 42 -5.71 12.58 -3.08
CA GLN A 42 -5.97 13.26 -1.80
C GLN A 42 -5.07 12.80 -0.65
N THR A 43 -4.45 11.62 -0.76
CA THR A 43 -3.53 11.12 0.28
C THR A 43 -2.10 11.63 0.11
N ILE A 44 -1.70 12.04 -1.09
CA ILE A 44 -0.32 12.48 -1.37
C ILE A 44 0.13 13.62 -0.45
N PRO A 45 -0.65 14.70 -0.25
CA PRO A 45 -0.26 15.77 0.67
C PRO A 45 -0.10 15.29 2.12
N ASP A 46 -0.96 14.37 2.56
CA ASP A 46 -0.89 13.81 3.92
C ASP A 46 0.37 12.94 4.08
N MET A 47 0.70 12.11 3.08
CA MET A 47 1.94 11.31 3.06
C MET A 47 3.20 12.17 3.04
N ARG A 48 3.20 13.28 2.28
CA ARG A 48 4.31 14.25 2.28
C ARG A 48 4.52 14.85 3.65
N LYS A 49 3.43 15.26 4.30
CA LYS A 49 3.50 15.79 5.66
C LYS A 49 4.07 14.77 6.65
N GLU A 50 3.65 13.50 6.57
CA GLU A 50 4.20 12.45 7.42
C GLU A 50 5.71 12.21 7.14
N ALA A 51 6.16 12.35 5.91
CA ALA A 51 7.59 12.29 5.58
C ALA A 51 8.36 13.48 6.16
N ASP A 52 7.82 14.69 6.06
CA ASP A 52 8.41 15.90 6.64
C ASP A 52 8.51 15.83 8.18
N ASP A 53 7.47 15.28 8.82
CA ASP A 53 7.41 15.10 10.27
C ASP A 53 8.35 13.97 10.78
N ASN A 54 8.84 13.11 9.89
CA ASN A 54 9.72 11.99 10.22
C ASN A 54 11.04 11.98 9.41
N PRO A 55 12.02 12.81 9.80
CA PRO A 55 13.28 12.93 9.07
C PRO A 55 14.15 11.66 9.11
N ASN A 56 13.76 10.64 9.88
CA ASN A 56 14.49 9.39 10.00
C ASN A 56 14.09 8.34 8.95
N ALA A 57 13.04 8.59 8.15
CA ALA A 57 12.58 7.69 7.12
C ALA A 57 12.21 8.44 5.82
N SER A 58 12.67 7.91 4.69
CA SER A 58 12.27 8.36 3.35
C SER A 58 11.19 7.42 2.81
N ILE A 59 10.08 7.98 2.32
CA ILE A 59 8.97 7.20 1.76
C ILE A 59 9.16 7.12 0.25
N MET A 60 9.32 5.89 -0.26
CA MET A 60 9.45 5.60 -1.69
C MET A 60 8.17 4.95 -2.18
N VAL A 61 7.49 5.57 -3.14
CA VAL A 61 6.18 5.13 -3.63
C VAL A 61 6.31 4.49 -5.00
N ARG A 62 5.62 3.37 -5.19
CA ARG A 62 5.37 2.72 -6.47
C ARG A 62 3.91 2.34 -6.62
N ALA A 63 3.49 2.06 -7.84
CA ALA A 63 2.17 1.55 -8.10
C ALA A 63 2.18 0.48 -9.19
N VAL A 64 1.43 -0.58 -8.96
CA VAL A 64 1.06 -1.60 -9.95
C VAL A 64 -0.40 -1.39 -10.30
N LYS A 65 -0.74 -1.48 -11.58
CA LYS A 65 -2.10 -1.64 -12.09
C LYS A 65 -2.29 -3.04 -12.63
N PHE A 66 -3.48 -3.60 -12.44
CA PHE A 66 -3.79 -4.92 -12.99
C PHE A 66 -5.20 -4.95 -13.58
N SER A 67 -5.33 -5.65 -14.70
CA SER A 67 -6.58 -5.94 -15.43
C SER A 67 -6.41 -7.23 -16.23
N ASP A 68 -6.26 -7.21 -17.56
CA ASP A 68 -5.94 -8.41 -18.38
C ASP A 68 -4.54 -8.99 -18.07
N GLY A 69 -3.73 -8.23 -17.39
CA GLY A 69 -2.40 -8.56 -16.88
C GLY A 69 -1.99 -7.54 -15.85
N ALA A 70 -0.73 -7.58 -15.38
CA ALA A 70 -0.18 -6.62 -14.45
C ALA A 70 0.97 -5.83 -15.07
N ALA A 71 1.03 -4.55 -14.74
CA ALA A 71 2.10 -3.66 -15.16
C ALA A 71 2.39 -2.59 -14.10
N TRP A 72 3.63 -2.12 -14.06
CA TRP A 72 3.97 -0.95 -13.28
C TRP A 72 3.25 0.28 -13.83
N HIS A 73 2.41 0.91 -13.01
CA HIS A 73 1.84 2.23 -13.26
C HIS A 73 2.85 3.32 -12.91
N VAL A 74 3.57 3.13 -11.81
CA VAL A 74 4.72 3.93 -11.43
C VAL A 74 5.94 3.00 -11.37
N PRO A 75 6.74 2.93 -12.45
CA PRO A 75 7.78 1.91 -12.62
C PRO A 75 9.03 2.14 -11.76
N THR A 76 9.32 3.39 -11.45
CA THR A 76 10.49 3.78 -10.64
C THR A 76 10.05 4.15 -9.24
N ALA A 77 10.75 3.63 -8.22
CA ALA A 77 10.53 4.07 -6.85
C ALA A 77 10.75 5.58 -6.76
N THR A 78 9.69 6.31 -6.47
CA THR A 78 9.66 7.78 -6.49
C THR A 78 9.50 8.27 -5.05
N ALA A 79 10.36 9.19 -4.62
CA ALA A 79 10.20 9.82 -3.33
C ALA A 79 8.83 10.52 -3.24
N ILE A 80 8.19 10.45 -2.07
CA ILE A 80 6.82 10.99 -1.91
C ILE A 80 6.75 12.48 -2.23
N GLU A 81 7.83 13.22 -2.03
CA GLU A 81 7.96 14.64 -2.34
C GLU A 81 7.75 14.92 -3.84
N ASP A 82 8.27 14.01 -4.68
CA ASP A 82 8.21 14.10 -6.15
C ASP A 82 7.07 13.27 -6.75
N PHE A 83 6.39 12.45 -5.94
CA PHE A 83 5.37 11.53 -6.41
C PHE A 83 4.12 12.28 -6.88
N ASN A 84 3.66 11.93 -8.09
CA ASN A 84 2.40 12.41 -8.66
C ASN A 84 1.60 11.23 -9.19
N TRP A 85 0.29 11.27 -8.99
CA TRP A 85 -0.63 10.24 -9.49
C TRP A 85 -1.18 10.61 -10.86
N THR A 86 -1.05 9.70 -11.82
CA THR A 86 -1.76 9.76 -13.09
C THR A 86 -2.99 8.87 -13.01
N ASP A 87 -4.14 9.34 -13.50
CA ASP A 87 -5.38 8.60 -13.39
C ASP A 87 -5.33 7.27 -14.15
N LEU A 88 -5.84 6.24 -13.49
CA LEU A 88 -6.08 4.93 -14.07
C LEU A 88 -7.43 4.91 -14.80
N THR A 89 -7.51 4.10 -15.85
CA THR A 89 -8.74 3.78 -16.57
C THR A 89 -9.06 2.31 -16.40
N ALA A 90 -10.35 1.98 -16.24
CA ALA A 90 -10.80 0.62 -16.03
C ALA A 90 -11.13 -0.09 -17.35
N GLY A 91 -10.97 -1.43 -17.35
CA GLY A 91 -11.29 -2.34 -18.45
C GLY A 91 -10.59 -3.68 -18.28
N GLY A 92 -11.06 -4.72 -18.94
CA GLY A 92 -10.47 -6.06 -18.87
C GLY A 92 -10.93 -6.90 -17.69
N VAL A 93 -10.13 -7.89 -17.33
CA VAL A 93 -10.36 -8.84 -16.23
C VAL A 93 -9.52 -8.51 -14.99
N THR A 94 -9.33 -9.44 -14.05
CA THR A 94 -8.70 -9.16 -12.74
C THR A 94 -7.48 -10.07 -12.51
N ALA A 95 -6.37 -9.79 -13.19
CA ALA A 95 -5.12 -10.56 -13.06
C ALA A 95 -4.34 -10.19 -11.77
N MET A 96 -4.93 -10.47 -10.62
CA MET A 96 -4.40 -10.11 -9.30
C MET A 96 -3.13 -10.90 -8.94
N GLY A 97 -3.07 -12.20 -9.30
CA GLY A 97 -1.89 -13.03 -9.07
C GLY A 97 -0.66 -12.50 -9.79
N MET A 98 -0.82 -12.05 -11.05
CA MET A 98 0.26 -11.43 -11.82
C MET A 98 0.76 -10.12 -11.16
N ALA A 99 -0.12 -9.35 -10.53
CA ALA A 99 0.29 -8.16 -9.80
C ALA A 99 1.17 -8.53 -8.59
N LEU A 100 0.83 -9.60 -7.86
CA LEU A 100 1.63 -10.08 -6.75
C LEU A 100 2.98 -10.64 -7.21
N GLU A 101 3.02 -11.38 -8.33
CA GLU A 101 4.27 -11.87 -8.95
C GLU A 101 5.19 -10.71 -9.33
N LEU A 102 4.62 -9.62 -9.88
CA LEU A 102 5.37 -8.43 -10.28
C LEU A 102 6.02 -7.76 -9.06
N VAL A 103 5.27 -7.58 -7.98
CA VAL A 103 5.80 -7.05 -6.71
C VAL A 103 6.83 -8.00 -6.10
N ALA A 104 6.59 -9.31 -6.12
CA ALA A 104 7.54 -10.30 -5.63
C ALA A 104 8.88 -10.22 -6.38
N GLY A 105 8.84 -10.02 -7.70
CA GLY A 105 10.03 -9.83 -8.54
C GLY A 105 10.85 -8.62 -8.10
N GLU A 106 10.21 -7.53 -7.73
CA GLU A 106 10.86 -6.33 -7.22
C GLU A 106 11.47 -6.56 -5.82
N LEU A 107 10.69 -7.13 -4.91
CA LEU A 107 11.13 -7.37 -3.52
C LEU A 107 12.31 -8.36 -3.44
N ARG A 108 12.47 -9.26 -4.43
CA ARG A 108 13.65 -10.13 -4.53
C ARG A 108 14.94 -9.37 -4.78
N GLN A 109 14.86 -8.21 -5.41
CA GLN A 109 16.02 -7.36 -5.72
C GLN A 109 16.42 -6.47 -4.54
N PHE A 110 15.58 -6.36 -3.51
CA PHE A 110 15.90 -5.54 -2.36
C PHE A 110 17.05 -6.15 -1.56
N PRO A 111 18.11 -5.39 -1.27
CA PRO A 111 19.20 -5.85 -0.42
C PRO A 111 18.68 -6.23 0.97
N THR A 112 19.23 -7.31 1.56
CA THR A 112 18.83 -7.80 2.89
C THR A 112 19.53 -7.10 4.04
N ASP A 113 20.63 -6.41 3.75
CA ASP A 113 21.52 -5.73 4.70
C ASP A 113 21.33 -4.21 4.75
N THR A 114 20.25 -3.70 4.13
CA THR A 114 19.99 -2.27 4.04
C THR A 114 19.11 -1.74 5.18
N LYS A 115 19.17 -0.43 5.37
CA LYS A 115 18.33 0.34 6.27
C LYS A 115 16.91 0.50 5.66
N ARG A 116 16.22 -0.62 5.42
CA ARG A 116 14.83 -0.65 4.94
C ARG A 116 13.89 -1.09 6.04
N LEU A 117 12.73 -0.46 6.08
CA LEU A 117 11.60 -0.85 6.90
C LEU A 117 10.78 -1.93 6.16
N PRO A 118 9.93 -2.69 6.87
CA PRO A 118 8.97 -3.57 6.21
C PRO A 118 8.15 -2.79 5.18
N PRO A 119 8.05 -3.25 3.91
CA PRO A 119 7.28 -2.54 2.91
C PRO A 119 5.79 -2.57 3.23
N VAL A 120 5.06 -1.56 2.80
CA VAL A 120 3.60 -1.47 2.90
C VAL A 120 3.00 -1.76 1.53
N LEU A 121 2.13 -2.77 1.44
CA LEU A 121 1.41 -3.16 0.24
C LEU A 121 -0.08 -2.90 0.44
N VAL A 122 -0.69 -2.05 -0.36
CA VAL A 122 -2.13 -1.74 -0.29
C VAL A 122 -2.80 -2.23 -1.56
N LEU A 123 -3.60 -3.28 -1.43
CA LEU A 123 -4.40 -3.88 -2.51
C LEU A 123 -5.78 -3.24 -2.55
N LEU A 124 -6.16 -2.73 -3.70
CA LEU A 124 -7.45 -2.06 -3.96
C LEU A 124 -8.17 -2.82 -5.07
N THR A 125 -9.28 -3.47 -4.78
CA THR A 125 -10.03 -4.28 -5.75
C THR A 125 -11.52 -4.34 -5.43
N ASP A 126 -12.34 -4.51 -6.45
CA ASP A 126 -13.79 -4.74 -6.33
C ASP A 126 -14.22 -6.13 -6.81
N GLY A 127 -13.26 -6.98 -7.19
CA GLY A 127 -13.55 -8.25 -7.84
C GLY A 127 -12.82 -9.45 -7.23
N GLN A 128 -13.04 -10.56 -7.91
CA GLN A 128 -12.36 -11.83 -7.68
C GLN A 128 -11.18 -11.97 -8.66
N PRO A 129 -10.07 -12.59 -8.27
CA PRO A 129 -8.98 -12.87 -9.19
C PRO A 129 -9.45 -13.81 -10.31
N THR A 130 -9.06 -13.49 -11.54
CA THR A 130 -9.33 -14.32 -12.73
C THR A 130 -8.12 -15.15 -13.16
N ASP A 131 -7.01 -15.01 -12.42
CA ASP A 131 -5.75 -15.72 -12.63
C ASP A 131 -5.36 -16.55 -11.40
N ASP A 132 -4.15 -17.13 -11.40
CA ASP A 132 -3.64 -17.92 -10.28
C ASP A 132 -3.14 -17.00 -9.13
N PHE A 133 -4.09 -16.45 -8.37
CA PHE A 133 -3.83 -15.63 -7.19
C PHE A 133 -2.95 -16.35 -6.18
N LYS A 134 -3.22 -17.66 -5.94
CA LYS A 134 -2.46 -18.42 -4.95
C LYS A 134 -0.98 -18.50 -5.31
N LYS A 135 -0.67 -18.76 -6.57
CA LYS A 135 0.71 -18.75 -7.05
C LYS A 135 1.36 -17.40 -6.83
N GLY A 136 0.70 -16.30 -7.19
CA GLY A 136 1.23 -14.96 -6.99
C GLY A 136 1.48 -14.63 -5.52
N LEU A 137 0.57 -15.02 -4.63
CA LEU A 137 0.73 -14.84 -3.19
C LEU A 137 1.88 -15.70 -2.63
N ASP A 138 1.97 -16.95 -3.01
CA ASP A 138 3.06 -17.84 -2.60
C ASP A 138 4.44 -17.27 -3.04
N GLU A 139 4.54 -16.77 -4.27
CA GLU A 139 5.73 -16.11 -4.80
C GLU A 139 6.12 -14.86 -3.99
N LEU A 140 5.13 -14.04 -3.62
CA LEU A 140 5.33 -12.87 -2.77
C LEU A 140 5.85 -13.29 -1.38
N LEU A 141 5.21 -14.27 -0.75
CA LEU A 141 5.54 -14.74 0.58
C LEU A 141 6.85 -15.55 0.66
N LEU A 142 7.36 -16.06 -0.47
CA LEU A 142 8.69 -16.66 -0.55
C LEU A 142 9.81 -15.62 -0.43
N THR A 143 9.55 -14.35 -0.73
CA THR A 143 10.55 -13.30 -0.59
C THR A 143 10.73 -12.89 0.89
N PRO A 144 11.96 -12.59 1.35
CA PRO A 144 12.19 -12.14 2.73
C PRO A 144 11.41 -10.87 3.08
N TRP A 145 11.29 -9.94 2.13
CA TRP A 145 10.58 -8.68 2.31
C TRP A 145 9.07 -8.83 2.20
N GLY A 146 8.58 -9.73 1.35
CA GLY A 146 7.15 -10.05 1.27
C GLY A 146 6.60 -10.69 2.53
N LYS A 147 7.40 -11.54 3.21
CA LYS A 147 7.05 -12.09 4.54
C LYS A 147 6.89 -11.01 5.61
N LYS A 148 7.75 -9.99 5.56
CA LYS A 148 7.77 -8.88 6.52
C LYS A 148 6.78 -7.78 6.16
N ALA A 149 6.28 -7.77 4.92
CA ALA A 149 5.42 -6.71 4.41
C ALA A 149 4.15 -6.55 5.25
N VAL A 150 3.81 -5.29 5.52
CA VAL A 150 2.49 -4.92 5.99
C VAL A 150 1.54 -4.96 4.79
N ARG A 151 0.53 -5.84 4.83
CA ARG A 151 -0.42 -6.04 3.73
C ARG A 151 -1.81 -5.62 4.16
N ILE A 152 -2.36 -4.64 3.46
CA ILE A 152 -3.69 -4.08 3.67
C ILE A 152 -4.50 -4.31 2.40
N ALA A 153 -5.75 -4.72 2.53
CA ALA A 153 -6.67 -4.84 1.41
C ALA A 153 -7.89 -3.93 1.62
N ILE A 154 -8.31 -3.25 0.56
CA ILE A 154 -9.53 -2.46 0.54
C ILE A 154 -10.46 -3.09 -0.50
N ALA A 155 -11.51 -3.73 -0.01
CA ALA A 155 -12.61 -4.30 -0.80
C ALA A 155 -13.55 -3.17 -1.22
N ILE A 156 -13.73 -2.97 -2.52
CA ILE A 156 -14.54 -1.88 -3.09
C ILE A 156 -15.88 -2.44 -3.55
N GLY A 157 -16.96 -2.04 -2.88
CA GLY A 157 -18.30 -2.56 -3.18
C GLY A 157 -18.61 -3.88 -2.48
N LYS A 158 -19.52 -4.68 -3.07
CA LYS A 158 -20.09 -5.87 -2.41
C LYS A 158 -19.62 -7.20 -2.99
N ASP A 159 -19.10 -7.18 -4.20
CA ASP A 159 -18.83 -8.39 -4.99
C ASP A 159 -17.40 -8.92 -4.79
N THR A 160 -16.63 -8.31 -3.90
CA THR A 160 -15.24 -8.66 -3.62
C THR A 160 -15.17 -9.95 -2.80
N ASP A 161 -14.27 -10.85 -3.17
CA ASP A 161 -13.99 -12.08 -2.43
C ASP A 161 -13.13 -11.77 -1.19
N LEU A 162 -13.78 -11.68 -0.04
CA LEU A 162 -13.13 -11.32 1.22
C LEU A 162 -12.16 -12.40 1.71
N ASP A 163 -12.38 -13.67 1.38
CA ASP A 163 -11.49 -14.78 1.75
C ASP A 163 -10.14 -14.67 1.00
N VAL A 164 -10.19 -14.26 -0.26
CA VAL A 164 -8.97 -13.96 -1.05
C VAL A 164 -8.20 -12.80 -0.43
N LEU A 165 -8.90 -11.74 -0.02
CA LEU A 165 -8.26 -10.59 0.61
C LEU A 165 -7.69 -10.91 2.00
N GLU A 166 -8.36 -11.76 2.77
CA GLU A 166 -7.85 -12.25 4.05
C GLU A 166 -6.58 -13.09 3.86
N GLN A 167 -6.52 -13.95 2.83
CA GLN A 167 -5.30 -14.66 2.48
C GLN A 167 -4.16 -13.70 2.12
N PHE A 168 -4.44 -12.62 1.37
CA PHE A 168 -3.44 -11.61 1.04
C PHE A 168 -2.91 -10.90 2.28
N THR A 169 -3.80 -10.41 3.15
CA THR A 169 -3.40 -9.66 4.35
C THR A 169 -2.78 -10.55 5.42
N GLY A 170 -3.24 -11.80 5.53
CA GLY A 170 -2.94 -12.69 6.65
C GLY A 170 -3.63 -12.28 7.96
N ASN A 171 -4.50 -11.27 7.92
CA ASN A 171 -5.28 -10.77 9.07
C ASN A 171 -6.59 -10.15 8.56
N ARG A 172 -7.73 -10.68 9.01
CA ARG A 172 -9.06 -10.20 8.63
C ARG A 172 -9.30 -8.73 8.99
N GLU A 173 -8.72 -8.24 10.06
CA GLU A 173 -8.85 -6.84 10.48
C GLU A 173 -8.21 -5.85 9.51
N LEU A 174 -7.29 -6.31 8.65
CA LEU A 174 -6.66 -5.50 7.59
C LEU A 174 -7.37 -5.60 6.24
N VAL A 175 -8.55 -6.25 6.19
CA VAL A 175 -9.47 -6.23 5.05
C VAL A 175 -10.57 -5.20 5.34
N LEU A 176 -10.50 -4.07 4.66
CA LEU A 176 -11.38 -2.92 4.86
C LEU A 176 -12.48 -2.92 3.78
N GLU A 177 -13.74 -2.96 4.17
CA GLU A 177 -14.87 -3.03 3.25
C GLU A 177 -15.41 -1.64 2.94
N ALA A 178 -14.99 -1.05 1.83
CA ALA A 178 -15.48 0.23 1.33
C ALA A 178 -16.78 0.05 0.54
N LYS A 179 -17.92 0.23 1.18
CA LYS A 179 -19.26 0.06 0.59
C LYS A 179 -19.74 1.28 -0.20
N ASN A 180 -19.04 2.39 -0.10
CA ASN A 180 -19.36 3.65 -0.75
C ASN A 180 -18.09 4.50 -0.99
N PRO A 181 -18.19 5.59 -1.82
CA PRO A 181 -17.06 6.46 -2.12
C PRO A 181 -16.40 7.07 -0.89
N GLN A 182 -17.18 7.44 0.11
CA GLN A 182 -16.70 8.12 1.31
C GLN A 182 -15.81 7.19 2.15
N LEU A 183 -16.24 5.93 2.32
CA LEU A 183 -15.44 4.91 3.00
C LEU A 183 -14.17 4.58 2.23
N LEU A 184 -14.23 4.49 0.91
CA LEU A 184 -13.02 4.26 0.10
C LEU A 184 -11.99 5.36 0.33
N VAL A 185 -12.39 6.62 0.30
CA VAL A 185 -11.50 7.75 0.60
C VAL A 185 -10.94 7.66 2.03
N LYS A 186 -11.79 7.37 3.03
CA LYS A 186 -11.35 7.22 4.43
C LYS A 186 -10.32 6.11 4.59
N PHE A 187 -10.56 4.94 3.98
CA PHE A 187 -9.65 3.79 4.09
C PHE A 187 -8.33 3.99 3.35
N ILE A 188 -8.36 4.58 2.17
CA ILE A 188 -7.13 4.92 1.44
C ILE A 188 -6.29 5.93 2.24
N LYS A 189 -6.93 6.96 2.82
CA LYS A 189 -6.24 7.90 3.72
C LYS A 189 -5.65 7.19 4.94
N TRP A 190 -6.42 6.33 5.59
CA TRP A 190 -5.91 5.58 6.73
C TRP A 190 -4.73 4.68 6.36
N ALA A 191 -4.83 3.93 5.26
CA ALA A 191 -3.74 3.06 4.78
C ALA A 191 -2.45 3.85 4.52
N SER A 192 -2.56 5.10 4.05
CA SER A 192 -1.39 5.96 3.88
C SER A 192 -0.75 6.41 5.19
N THR A 193 -1.51 6.50 6.29
CA THR A 193 -0.96 6.88 7.61
C THR A 193 -0.23 5.73 8.32
N VAL A 194 -0.40 4.48 7.86
CA VAL A 194 0.34 3.31 8.39
C VAL A 194 1.85 3.50 8.24
N VAL A 195 2.27 4.26 7.25
CA VAL A 195 3.65 4.74 7.08
C VAL A 195 4.24 5.28 8.38
N LYS A 196 3.48 6.08 9.14
CA LYS A 196 3.91 6.66 10.42
C LYS A 196 4.23 5.59 11.46
N ASN A 197 3.39 4.58 11.58
CA ASN A 197 3.55 3.52 12.57
C ASN A 197 4.73 2.60 12.25
N VAL A 198 4.96 2.33 10.95
CA VAL A 198 6.05 1.49 10.48
C VAL A 198 7.40 2.22 10.57
N SER A 199 7.41 3.54 10.41
CA SER A 199 8.63 4.35 10.44
C SER A 199 8.98 4.93 11.81
N ALA A 200 8.11 4.75 12.84
CA ALA A 200 8.39 5.22 14.19
C ALA A 200 9.64 4.53 14.79
N PRO A 201 10.49 5.26 15.52
CA PRO A 201 11.64 4.66 16.19
C PRO A 201 11.17 3.60 17.20
N MET A 202 11.81 2.42 17.13
CA MET A 202 11.53 1.34 18.10
C MET A 202 11.93 1.76 19.49
N VAL A 203 10.96 1.92 20.39
CA VAL A 203 11.17 2.08 21.81
C VAL A 203 10.88 0.74 22.50
N GLY A 204 11.92 -0.05 22.77
CA GLY A 204 11.83 -1.32 23.48
C GLY A 204 11.83 -2.57 22.57
N ASP A 205 12.09 -3.75 23.17
CA ASP A 205 12.31 -5.07 22.55
C ASP A 205 11.09 -5.69 21.82
N ALA A 206 10.15 -4.92 21.31
CA ALA A 206 9.05 -5.40 20.49
C ALA A 206 9.46 -5.36 19.01
N ALA A 207 9.84 -6.48 18.46
CA ALA A 207 10.06 -6.67 17.03
C ALA A 207 8.76 -6.45 16.26
N GLY A 208 8.72 -5.39 15.44
CA GLY A 208 7.63 -5.07 14.52
C GLY A 208 6.73 -3.96 15.05
N GLY A 209 6.79 -2.77 14.44
CA GLY A 209 5.76 -1.76 14.58
C GLY A 209 4.44 -2.34 14.07
N GLY A 210 3.59 -2.85 14.98
CA GLY A 210 2.28 -3.39 14.64
C GLY A 210 1.36 -2.25 14.18
N ILE A 211 0.52 -2.53 13.18
CA ILE A 211 -0.57 -1.61 12.84
C ILE A 211 -1.53 -1.58 14.03
N ASP A 212 -1.83 -0.37 14.51
CA ASP A 212 -2.91 -0.22 15.48
C ASP A 212 -4.26 -0.28 14.76
N VAL A 213 -4.84 -1.49 14.73
CA VAL A 213 -6.13 -1.74 14.11
C VAL A 213 -7.28 -0.94 14.74
N ASN A 214 -7.12 -0.46 15.98
CA ASN A 214 -8.13 0.38 16.63
C ASN A 214 -8.24 1.77 15.99
N THR A 215 -7.27 2.17 15.16
CA THR A 215 -7.29 3.43 14.41
C THR A 215 -8.01 3.31 13.07
N ILE A 216 -8.44 2.12 12.67
CA ILE A 216 -9.20 1.90 11.43
C ILE A 216 -10.49 2.71 11.50
N PRO A 217 -10.77 3.56 10.49
CA PRO A 217 -12.02 4.32 10.46
C PRO A 217 -13.22 3.37 10.42
N THR A 218 -14.20 3.63 11.26
CA THR A 218 -15.48 2.92 11.21
C THR A 218 -16.46 3.63 10.28
N ALA A 219 -17.41 2.86 9.70
CA ALA A 219 -18.54 3.43 8.99
C ALA A 219 -19.39 4.27 9.99
N ALA A 220 -19.69 5.51 9.66
CA ALA A 220 -20.68 6.28 10.41
C ALA A 220 -22.09 5.77 10.06
N ALA A 221 -23.05 5.99 10.96
CA ALA A 221 -24.43 5.52 10.79
C ALA A 221 -25.15 6.07 9.55
N ASP A 222 -24.62 7.11 8.90
CA ASP A 222 -25.16 7.76 7.71
C ASP A 222 -24.47 7.30 6.39
N ASP A 223 -23.59 6.30 6.44
CA ASP A 223 -22.85 5.79 5.28
C ASP A 223 -23.64 4.71 4.49
N ASP A 224 -24.98 4.86 4.39
CA ASP A 224 -25.91 3.87 3.78
C ASP A 224 -25.95 3.86 2.24
N GLU A 225 -25.27 4.77 1.58
CA GLU A 225 -25.19 4.78 0.11
C GLU A 225 -24.24 3.67 -0.37
N ILE A 226 -24.80 2.67 -1.09
CA ILE A 226 -24.09 1.47 -1.51
C ILE A 226 -23.91 1.53 -3.02
N TRP A 227 -22.67 1.26 -3.51
CA TRP A 227 -22.33 1.10 -4.93
C TRP A 227 -23.24 0.10 -5.65
#